data_647fea38f5dd5bcac59ca3af8c70a90f
#
_entry.id   647fea38f5dd5bcac59ca3af8c70a90f
#
_cell.length_a   1.000
_cell.length_b   1.000
_cell.length_c   1.000
_cell.angle_alpha   90.00
_cell.angle_beta   90.00
_cell.angle_gamma   90.00
#
_symmetry.space_group_name_H-M   'P 1'
#
loop_
_entity.id
_entity.type
_entity.pdbx_description
1 polymer ?
#
loop_
_entity_poly.entity_id
_entity_poly.type
_entity_poly.pdbx_seq_one_letter_code
_entity_poly.pdbx_strand_id
1 'polypeptide(L)'
;MSDKTIQNTTVGTVQPGALTAIARKEDFLQHLQDFLDTHKTEKWCVAAIDVEHFRLYNELYGTEQGDTLLNTLASHLLDYQKTSGCPVGYWGNDDFFLCLPDDRVQQQDIVITLQTCVSPNHQDVTFFLALGLCPVSEHPEADAATLCNYAQIAVMNPDHSGSGIHRFAPAMLDSLKAQQQLLSELEHALDNHEFTFFLQPKCNSMTRAIVGMEALVRWNHPTRGCVQPSEFMPLLESTGLISRLDQYIWEAVCQTLQKWQASGSNLVPVSVNVSVVDIVNLDVPQIFSDLVEKYQLEPKLLLAEITETMLAENSSVVENAIQGLHRKGFSVMMDDFGSGYSSLNMLKDTNVDAIKLDMKLIDMNQQNHSKGVQIVESVINMAHRLNLPIIAEGVETPEQVSMLQAADCLYTQGYYFFKPMPIENAEKLLAQPNNADYWDIRRDLMRRDHRTAAEDPDSEKTALALQAYQIFTDNLLEVSLLNLVTGTYRVIKRDARLPGADLAEEEDFTTFCDRLVNEKVVHPDDAEMFQEQVDLPLLQDTLFHSQQPEI
;
A
#
# COMPACT_ATOMS: atom_id res chain seq x y z
N MET A 1 3.36 2.59 -53.85
CA MET A 1 4.65 3.22 -54.12
C MET A 1 4.69 4.50 -53.34
N SER A 2 5.34 4.51 -52.21
CA SER A 2 6.21 5.52 -51.64
C SER A 2 6.52 5.11 -50.18
N ASP A 3 7.64 4.44 -50.04
CA ASP A 3 8.32 4.21 -48.75
C ASP A 3 8.60 5.55 -48.09
N LYS A 4 8.10 5.75 -46.88
CA LYS A 4 8.65 6.72 -45.94
C LYS A 4 9.50 5.97 -44.93
N THR A 5 10.76 5.90 -45.24
CA THR A 5 11.87 5.55 -44.37
C THR A 5 11.76 6.37 -43.08
N ILE A 6 11.56 5.68 -41.96
CA ILE A 6 11.73 6.24 -40.62
C ILE A 6 13.24 6.52 -40.49
N GLN A 7 13.61 7.79 -40.54
CA GLN A 7 14.97 8.21 -40.21
C GLN A 7 15.20 7.93 -38.71
N ASN A 8 16.15 7.02 -38.44
CA ASN A 8 16.77 6.84 -37.15
C ASN A 8 17.25 8.20 -36.62
N THR A 9 16.58 8.74 -35.63
CA THR A 9 17.07 9.88 -34.86
C THR A 9 18.32 9.39 -34.13
N THR A 10 19.46 9.84 -34.57
CA THR A 10 20.76 9.66 -33.94
C THR A 10 20.65 10.03 -32.45
N VAL A 11 20.91 9.07 -31.57
CA VAL A 11 21.20 9.30 -30.15
C VAL A 11 22.33 10.32 -30.11
N GLY A 12 22.05 11.54 -29.65
CA GLY A 12 23.03 12.61 -29.54
C GLY A 12 24.21 12.14 -28.69
N THR A 13 25.41 12.41 -29.15
CA THR A 13 26.64 12.13 -28.41
C THR A 13 26.63 12.94 -27.11
N VAL A 14 26.53 12.27 -25.97
CA VAL A 14 26.62 12.87 -24.62
C VAL A 14 27.91 13.69 -24.55
N GLN A 15 27.80 14.99 -24.29
CA GLN A 15 28.95 15.87 -24.13
C GLN A 15 29.51 15.71 -22.72
N PRO A 16 30.74 15.22 -22.52
CA PRO A 16 31.35 15.17 -21.19
C PRO A 16 31.41 16.57 -20.57
N GLY A 17 30.82 16.75 -19.38
CA GLY A 17 30.81 18.03 -18.67
C GLY A 17 29.62 18.94 -19.01
N ALA A 18 28.53 18.44 -19.57
CA ALA A 18 27.32 19.21 -19.84
C ALA A 18 26.76 19.88 -18.55
N LEU A 19 26.77 19.18 -17.42
CA LEU A 19 26.39 19.74 -16.11
C LEU A 19 27.26 20.93 -15.66
N THR A 20 28.49 21.04 -16.11
CA THR A 20 29.37 22.20 -15.83
C THR A 20 29.17 23.33 -16.81
N ALA A 21 28.63 23.06 -17.99
CA ALA A 21 28.39 24.02 -19.05
C ALA A 21 27.01 24.71 -18.96
N ILE A 22 26.02 24.05 -18.31
CA ILE A 22 24.70 24.62 -18.12
C ILE A 22 24.72 25.73 -17.06
N ALA A 23 23.91 26.78 -17.24
CA ALA A 23 23.87 27.91 -16.36
C ALA A 23 23.49 27.50 -14.93
N ARG A 24 24.25 28.01 -13.94
CA ARG A 24 23.91 27.85 -12.52
C ARG A 24 22.80 28.80 -12.14
N LYS A 25 22.23 28.60 -10.95
CA LYS A 25 21.05 29.30 -10.45
C LYS A 25 21.08 30.81 -10.69
N GLU A 26 22.14 31.48 -10.28
CA GLU A 26 22.25 32.95 -10.36
C GLU A 26 22.31 33.42 -11.81
N ASP A 27 23.17 32.80 -12.63
CA ASP A 27 23.30 33.09 -14.05
C ASP A 27 22.02 32.79 -14.82
N PHE A 28 21.38 31.65 -14.49
CA PHE A 28 20.11 31.28 -15.12
C PHE A 28 19.00 32.29 -14.82
N LEU A 29 18.84 32.68 -13.57
CA LEU A 29 17.82 33.67 -13.17
C LEU A 29 18.00 35.01 -13.88
N GLN A 30 19.26 35.47 -14.02
CA GLN A 30 19.56 36.70 -14.75
C GLN A 30 19.21 36.52 -16.24
N HIS A 31 19.66 35.43 -16.88
CA HIS A 31 19.37 35.16 -18.29
C HIS A 31 17.87 35.01 -18.54
N LEU A 32 17.14 34.34 -17.62
CA LEU A 32 15.70 34.19 -17.72
C LEU A 32 14.98 35.55 -17.62
N GLN A 33 15.39 36.39 -16.66
CA GLN A 33 14.79 37.72 -16.52
C GLN A 33 15.01 38.59 -17.77
N ASP A 34 16.27 38.64 -18.27
CA ASP A 34 16.62 39.38 -19.49
C ASP A 34 15.85 38.88 -20.71
N PHE A 35 15.68 37.55 -20.81
CA PHE A 35 14.90 36.91 -21.87
C PHE A 35 13.43 37.32 -21.81
N LEU A 36 12.79 37.21 -20.65
CA LEU A 36 11.38 37.56 -20.46
C LEU A 36 11.13 39.06 -20.68
N ASP A 37 12.04 39.92 -20.26
CA ASP A 37 11.95 41.36 -20.48
C ASP A 37 12.06 41.75 -21.96
N THR A 38 12.77 40.95 -22.75
CA THR A 38 12.94 41.16 -24.18
C THR A 38 11.77 40.61 -25.00
N HIS A 39 11.11 39.52 -24.52
CA HIS A 39 10.06 38.77 -25.24
C HIS A 39 8.67 38.93 -24.64
N LYS A 40 8.33 40.11 -24.15
CA LYS A 40 7.06 40.40 -23.43
C LYS A 40 5.77 40.15 -24.23
N THR A 41 5.83 40.09 -25.54
CA THR A 41 4.67 39.92 -26.42
C THR A 41 4.31 38.47 -26.69
N GLU A 42 5.18 37.56 -26.35
CA GLU A 42 5.02 36.12 -26.58
C GLU A 42 4.55 35.40 -25.30
N LYS A 43 3.93 34.23 -25.47
CA LYS A 43 3.46 33.44 -24.34
C LYS A 43 4.52 32.41 -23.95
N TRP A 44 5.09 32.60 -22.78
CA TRP A 44 6.13 31.75 -22.21
C TRP A 44 5.66 31.04 -20.94
N CYS A 45 6.24 29.85 -20.72
CA CYS A 45 6.19 29.15 -19.45
C CYS A 45 7.60 28.99 -18.88
N VAL A 46 7.75 29.08 -17.58
CA VAL A 46 8.91 28.57 -16.85
C VAL A 46 8.60 27.16 -16.40
N ALA A 47 9.50 26.23 -16.66
CA ALA A 47 9.37 24.85 -16.25
C ALA A 47 10.48 24.44 -15.25
N ALA A 48 10.08 23.72 -14.22
CA ALA A 48 10.97 22.92 -13.38
C ALA A 48 10.87 21.46 -13.82
N ILE A 49 11.98 20.75 -13.85
CA ILE A 49 12.07 19.33 -14.15
C ILE A 49 12.55 18.61 -12.89
N ASP A 50 11.87 17.53 -12.54
CA ASP A 50 12.25 16.60 -11.49
C ASP A 50 12.40 15.19 -12.05
N VAL A 51 13.40 14.45 -11.58
CA VAL A 51 13.58 13.02 -11.89
C VAL A 51 13.00 12.21 -10.76
N GLU A 52 11.79 11.67 -10.95
CA GLU A 52 11.11 10.90 -9.93
C GLU A 52 12.01 9.77 -9.41
N HIS A 53 12.12 9.69 -8.08
CA HIS A 53 12.92 8.69 -7.38
C HIS A 53 14.43 8.69 -7.73
N PHE A 54 15.02 9.83 -8.09
CA PHE A 54 16.46 9.92 -8.44
C PHE A 54 17.39 9.37 -7.36
N ARG A 55 17.03 9.57 -6.09
CA ARG A 55 17.80 8.99 -4.97
C ARG A 55 17.78 7.45 -5.02
N LEU A 56 16.63 6.84 -5.29
CA LEU A 56 16.51 5.38 -5.46
C LEU A 56 17.32 4.90 -6.67
N TYR A 57 17.33 5.67 -7.76
CA TYR A 57 18.18 5.39 -8.91
C TYR A 57 19.66 5.31 -8.50
N ASN A 58 20.14 6.26 -7.71
CA ASN A 58 21.52 6.27 -7.22
C ASN A 58 21.83 5.08 -6.29
N GLU A 59 20.87 4.64 -5.49
CA GLU A 59 21.03 3.48 -4.60
C GLU A 59 21.09 2.17 -5.40
N LEU A 60 20.30 2.03 -6.46
CA LEU A 60 20.24 0.81 -7.29
C LEU A 60 21.42 0.71 -8.28
N TYR A 61 21.82 1.82 -8.90
CA TYR A 61 22.78 1.82 -10.02
C TYR A 61 24.10 2.53 -9.70
N GLY A 62 24.20 3.15 -8.54
CA GLY A 62 25.36 3.92 -8.11
C GLY A 62 25.35 5.38 -8.58
N THR A 63 26.04 6.26 -7.83
CA THR A 63 26.09 7.71 -8.07
C THR A 63 26.73 8.06 -9.42
N GLU A 64 27.66 7.25 -9.93
CA GLU A 64 28.29 7.47 -11.23
C GLU A 64 27.28 7.34 -12.38
N GLN A 65 26.32 6.42 -12.26
CA GLN A 65 25.22 6.26 -13.25
C GLN A 65 24.23 7.42 -13.14
N GLY A 66 23.93 7.87 -11.92
CA GLY A 66 23.11 9.07 -11.69
C GLY A 66 23.74 10.32 -12.30
N ASP A 67 25.03 10.54 -12.12
CA ASP A 67 25.78 11.64 -12.74
C ASP A 67 25.75 11.55 -14.27
N THR A 68 25.81 10.34 -14.83
CA THR A 68 25.70 10.10 -16.27
C THR A 68 24.31 10.48 -16.79
N LEU A 69 23.26 10.11 -16.07
CA LEU A 69 21.87 10.47 -16.38
C LEU A 69 21.68 11.98 -16.36
N LEU A 70 22.13 12.67 -15.31
CA LEU A 70 22.04 14.13 -15.20
C LEU A 70 22.85 14.84 -16.30
N ASN A 71 24.03 14.34 -16.65
CA ASN A 71 24.82 14.87 -17.77
C ASN A 71 24.11 14.69 -19.10
N THR A 72 23.42 13.57 -19.32
CA THR A 72 22.63 13.33 -20.51
C THR A 72 21.48 14.33 -20.61
N LEU A 73 20.73 14.51 -19.52
CA LEU A 73 19.64 15.47 -19.44
C LEU A 73 20.15 16.91 -19.71
N ALA A 74 21.24 17.31 -19.05
CA ALA A 74 21.87 18.61 -19.26
C ALA A 74 22.31 18.83 -20.72
N SER A 75 22.84 17.79 -21.38
CA SER A 75 23.23 17.85 -22.80
C SER A 75 22.04 18.16 -23.71
N HIS A 76 20.91 17.47 -23.48
CA HIS A 76 19.69 17.72 -24.28
C HIS A 76 19.09 19.11 -24.01
N LEU A 77 19.13 19.58 -22.77
CA LEU A 77 18.69 20.93 -22.43
C LEU A 77 19.57 22.01 -23.06
N LEU A 78 20.90 21.82 -23.13
CA LEU A 78 21.82 22.71 -23.81
C LEU A 78 21.58 22.72 -25.33
N ASP A 79 21.24 21.59 -25.92
CA ASP A 79 20.92 21.53 -27.36
C ASP A 79 19.55 22.17 -27.63
N TYR A 80 18.58 22.04 -26.73
CA TYR A 80 17.34 22.81 -26.77
C TYR A 80 17.62 24.32 -26.70
N GLN A 81 18.45 24.78 -25.76
CA GLN A 81 18.85 26.20 -25.69
C GLN A 81 19.48 26.72 -26.98
N LYS A 82 20.38 25.94 -27.59
CA LYS A 82 21.03 26.32 -28.87
C LYS A 82 20.02 26.48 -30.00
N THR A 83 19.00 25.64 -30.05
CA THR A 83 18.02 25.62 -31.14
C THR A 83 16.88 26.61 -30.95
N SER A 84 16.40 26.77 -29.71
CA SER A 84 15.26 27.63 -29.38
C SER A 84 15.65 29.04 -28.93
N GLY A 85 16.89 29.22 -28.46
CA GLY A 85 17.34 30.44 -27.77
C GLY A 85 16.81 30.61 -26.35
N CYS A 86 15.99 29.67 -25.86
CA CYS A 86 15.38 29.75 -24.52
C CYS A 86 16.40 29.44 -23.42
N PRO A 87 16.38 30.16 -22.29
CA PRO A 87 17.27 29.86 -21.16
C PRO A 87 17.01 28.49 -20.55
N VAL A 88 18.10 27.80 -20.16
CA VAL A 88 18.10 26.57 -19.37
C VAL A 88 19.04 26.69 -18.19
N GLY A 89 18.75 26.03 -17.08
CA GLY A 89 19.53 26.11 -15.85
C GLY A 89 19.53 24.83 -15.04
N TYR A 90 20.53 24.70 -14.17
CA TYR A 90 20.71 23.60 -13.24
C TYR A 90 21.05 24.12 -11.83
N TRP A 91 20.24 23.72 -10.84
CA TRP A 91 20.39 24.24 -9.47
C TRP A 91 21.07 23.26 -8.51
N GLY A 92 21.39 22.06 -8.98
CA GLY A 92 22.00 20.99 -8.17
C GLY A 92 21.05 19.79 -8.02
N ASN A 93 21.56 18.68 -7.49
CA ASN A 93 20.86 17.40 -7.42
C ASN A 93 20.27 17.00 -8.79
N ASP A 94 18.95 16.90 -8.89
CA ASP A 94 18.18 16.64 -10.11
C ASP A 94 17.29 17.83 -10.52
N ASP A 95 17.49 19.00 -9.93
CA ASP A 95 16.72 20.22 -10.21
C ASP A 95 17.18 20.91 -11.49
N PHE A 96 16.42 20.82 -12.56
CA PHE A 96 16.62 21.56 -13.80
C PHE A 96 15.47 22.53 -14.09
N PHE A 97 15.82 23.62 -14.77
CA PHE A 97 14.86 24.64 -15.17
C PHE A 97 15.03 25.01 -16.64
N LEU A 98 13.92 25.35 -17.29
CA LEU A 98 13.95 25.88 -18.65
C LEU A 98 12.79 26.85 -18.90
N CYS A 99 12.99 27.75 -19.85
CA CYS A 99 11.92 28.54 -20.45
C CYS A 99 11.45 27.85 -21.74
N LEU A 100 10.15 27.78 -21.95
CA LEU A 100 9.54 27.17 -23.13
C LEU A 100 8.25 27.90 -23.53
N PRO A 101 7.81 27.79 -24.79
CA PRO A 101 6.54 28.38 -25.21
C PRO A 101 5.35 27.81 -24.43
N ASP A 102 4.35 28.66 -24.15
CA ASP A 102 3.08 28.21 -23.56
C ASP A 102 2.19 27.56 -24.62
N ASP A 103 2.66 26.43 -25.15
CA ASP A 103 1.99 25.61 -26.15
C ASP A 103 2.00 24.14 -25.74
N ARG A 104 0.82 23.55 -25.61
CA ARG A 104 0.67 22.18 -25.08
C ARG A 104 1.37 21.11 -25.94
N VAL A 105 1.41 21.29 -27.26
CA VAL A 105 2.03 20.33 -28.17
C VAL A 105 3.54 20.36 -27.97
N GLN A 106 4.15 21.55 -27.96
CA GLN A 106 5.59 21.71 -27.74
C GLN A 106 6.01 21.24 -26.34
N GLN A 107 5.18 21.50 -25.32
CA GLN A 107 5.42 21.04 -23.97
C GLN A 107 5.42 19.49 -23.90
N GLN A 108 4.49 18.84 -24.58
CA GLN A 108 4.42 17.38 -24.66
C GLN A 108 5.58 16.77 -25.43
N ASP A 109 5.99 17.39 -26.55
CA ASP A 109 7.14 16.95 -27.35
C ASP A 109 8.45 17.02 -26.56
N ILE A 110 8.65 18.07 -25.75
CA ILE A 110 9.81 18.21 -24.86
C ILE A 110 9.82 17.11 -23.81
N VAL A 111 8.68 16.85 -23.14
CA VAL A 111 8.57 15.77 -22.13
C VAL A 111 8.94 14.42 -22.75
N ILE A 112 8.38 14.08 -23.90
CA ILE A 112 8.67 12.82 -24.59
C ILE A 112 10.16 12.73 -24.95
N THR A 113 10.74 13.83 -25.43
CA THR A 113 12.16 13.88 -25.78
C THR A 113 13.03 13.66 -24.55
N LEU A 114 12.78 14.37 -23.45
CA LEU A 114 13.53 14.24 -22.21
C LEU A 114 13.31 12.89 -21.54
N GLN A 115 12.08 12.36 -21.57
CA GLN A 115 11.76 11.03 -21.03
C GLN A 115 12.56 9.91 -21.73
N THR A 116 12.78 10.01 -23.05
CA THR A 116 13.60 9.04 -23.77
C THR A 116 15.07 9.06 -23.35
N CYS A 117 15.54 10.17 -22.79
CA CYS A 117 16.90 10.30 -22.27
C CYS A 117 17.09 9.65 -20.91
N VAL A 118 16.03 9.65 -20.11
CA VAL A 118 16.02 9.11 -18.72
C VAL A 118 15.72 7.60 -18.70
N SER A 119 15.19 7.04 -19.81
CA SER A 119 14.94 5.60 -19.93
C SER A 119 16.18 4.88 -20.51
N PRO A 120 17.22 4.61 -19.72
CA PRO A 120 18.35 3.83 -20.16
C PRO A 120 17.93 2.38 -20.38
N ASN A 121 18.75 1.60 -21.06
CA ASN A 121 18.54 0.19 -21.42
C ASN A 121 18.37 -0.80 -20.24
N HIS A 122 17.92 -0.34 -19.09
CA HIS A 122 17.64 -1.14 -17.91
C HIS A 122 16.16 -1.55 -17.92
N GLN A 123 15.89 -2.82 -18.16
CA GLN A 123 14.54 -3.37 -18.36
C GLN A 123 13.71 -3.49 -17.06
N ASP A 124 14.33 -3.27 -15.88
CA ASP A 124 13.73 -3.66 -14.60
C ASP A 124 13.05 -2.51 -13.83
N VAL A 125 13.44 -1.24 -14.06
CA VAL A 125 12.82 -0.08 -13.36
C VAL A 125 12.64 1.08 -14.34
N THR A 126 11.42 1.59 -14.45
CA THR A 126 11.09 2.76 -15.26
C THR A 126 11.12 4.01 -14.40
N PHE A 127 12.04 4.94 -14.70
CA PHE A 127 12.07 6.26 -14.08
C PHE A 127 11.32 7.26 -14.95
N PHE A 128 10.64 8.18 -14.31
CA PHE A 128 9.81 9.17 -14.99
C PHE A 128 10.32 10.58 -14.71
N LEU A 129 10.09 11.48 -15.67
CA LEU A 129 10.28 12.91 -15.49
C LEU A 129 8.94 13.57 -15.25
N ALA A 130 8.89 14.42 -14.24
CA ALA A 130 7.79 15.33 -14.00
C ALA A 130 8.20 16.76 -14.38
N LEU A 131 7.29 17.50 -14.99
CA LEU A 131 7.45 18.91 -15.31
C LEU A 131 6.43 19.76 -14.56
N GLY A 132 6.91 20.69 -13.75
CA GLY A 132 6.11 21.75 -13.18
C GLY A 132 6.15 22.99 -14.07
N LEU A 133 5.00 23.48 -14.54
CA LEU A 133 4.89 24.62 -15.43
C LEU A 133 4.29 25.83 -14.74
N CYS A 134 4.92 26.99 -14.89
CA CYS A 134 4.38 28.28 -14.50
C CYS A 134 4.24 29.18 -15.72
N PRO A 135 3.01 29.47 -16.22
CA PRO A 135 2.80 30.41 -17.30
C PRO A 135 3.08 31.84 -16.88
N VAL A 136 3.98 32.49 -17.58
CA VAL A 136 4.38 33.89 -17.30
C VAL A 136 3.20 34.85 -17.43
N SER A 137 2.30 34.59 -18.39
CA SER A 137 1.11 35.44 -18.64
C SER A 137 0.09 35.43 -17.48
N GLU A 138 0.09 34.40 -16.65
CA GLU A 138 -0.79 34.29 -15.48
C GLU A 138 -0.21 35.00 -14.23
N HIS A 139 1.09 35.34 -14.28
CA HIS A 139 1.83 35.96 -13.18
C HIS A 139 2.70 37.14 -13.66
N PRO A 140 2.09 38.20 -14.23
CA PRO A 140 2.83 39.27 -14.93
C PRO A 140 3.73 40.12 -14.00
N GLU A 141 3.46 40.11 -12.69
CA GLU A 141 4.24 40.85 -11.69
C GLU A 141 5.36 40.00 -11.05
N ALA A 142 5.45 38.70 -11.40
CA ALA A 142 6.45 37.81 -10.83
C ALA A 142 7.79 37.95 -11.54
N ASP A 143 8.87 38.00 -10.76
CA ASP A 143 10.24 37.92 -11.29
C ASP A 143 10.63 36.49 -11.64
N ALA A 144 11.76 36.32 -12.31
CA ALA A 144 12.28 35.03 -12.72
C ALA A 144 12.40 34.03 -11.56
N ALA A 145 12.80 34.48 -10.38
CA ALA A 145 12.96 33.62 -9.20
C ALA A 145 11.61 33.13 -8.69
N THR A 146 10.61 33.99 -8.65
CA THR A 146 9.24 33.66 -8.26
C THR A 146 8.60 32.67 -9.25
N LEU A 147 8.77 32.88 -10.55
CA LEU A 147 8.27 31.96 -11.58
C LEU A 147 8.89 30.56 -11.48
N CYS A 148 10.20 30.49 -11.22
CA CYS A 148 10.89 29.21 -10.96
C CYS A 148 10.35 28.52 -9.71
N ASN A 149 10.14 29.26 -8.62
CA ASN A 149 9.56 28.70 -7.40
C ASN A 149 8.14 28.17 -7.64
N TYR A 150 7.32 28.87 -8.42
CA TYR A 150 5.98 28.39 -8.77
C TYR A 150 6.01 27.12 -9.64
N ALA A 151 6.95 27.05 -10.59
CA ALA A 151 7.17 25.84 -11.38
C ALA A 151 7.61 24.67 -10.50
N GLN A 152 8.49 24.92 -9.54
CA GLN A 152 8.94 23.89 -8.58
C GLN A 152 7.80 23.42 -7.66
N ILE A 153 6.95 24.33 -7.19
CA ILE A 153 5.74 23.98 -6.42
C ILE A 153 4.82 23.08 -7.25
N ALA A 154 4.67 23.35 -8.55
CA ALA A 154 3.82 22.55 -9.41
C ALA A 154 4.33 21.11 -9.59
N VAL A 155 5.65 20.91 -9.68
CA VAL A 155 6.23 19.57 -9.83
C VAL A 155 6.23 18.78 -8.51
N MET A 156 6.38 19.45 -7.38
CA MET A 156 6.44 18.82 -6.06
C MET A 156 5.06 18.56 -5.43
N ASN A 157 3.96 18.89 -6.10
CA ASN A 157 2.62 18.74 -5.52
C ASN A 157 2.24 17.26 -5.38
N PRO A 158 1.99 16.74 -4.15
CA PRO A 158 1.67 15.34 -3.88
C PRO A 158 0.35 14.85 -4.49
N ASP A 159 -0.57 15.76 -4.86
CA ASP A 159 -1.83 15.39 -5.53
C ASP A 159 -1.63 14.85 -6.95
N HIS A 160 -0.40 14.91 -7.46
CA HIS A 160 -0.02 14.47 -8.80
C HIS A 160 0.97 13.31 -8.70
N SER A 161 0.47 12.11 -8.44
CA SER A 161 1.27 10.88 -8.54
C SER A 161 1.47 10.50 -10.00
N GLY A 162 2.72 10.44 -10.46
CA GLY A 162 3.10 9.91 -11.77
C GLY A 162 3.71 10.93 -12.72
N SER A 163 4.38 10.40 -13.74
CA SER A 163 5.03 11.17 -14.82
C SER A 163 4.02 12.08 -15.52
N GLY A 164 4.35 13.35 -15.65
CA GLY A 164 3.48 14.25 -16.38
C GLY A 164 3.84 15.73 -16.34
N ILE A 165 2.93 16.51 -16.89
CA ILE A 165 3.01 17.96 -16.90
C ILE A 165 2.03 18.51 -15.87
N HIS A 166 2.55 19.20 -14.87
CA HIS A 166 1.80 19.81 -13.80
C HIS A 166 1.84 21.34 -13.94
N ARG A 167 0.69 21.96 -14.03
CA ARG A 167 0.60 23.41 -14.18
C ARG A 167 0.37 24.06 -12.82
N PHE A 168 1.16 25.07 -12.48
CA PHE A 168 1.01 25.81 -11.23
C PHE A 168 -0.39 26.44 -11.16
N ALA A 169 -1.00 26.32 -10.00
CA ALA A 169 -2.20 27.04 -9.61
C ALA A 169 -1.99 27.70 -8.25
N PRO A 170 -2.47 28.94 -8.02
CA PRO A 170 -2.31 29.61 -6.72
C PRO A 170 -2.77 28.80 -5.51
N ALA A 171 -3.79 27.96 -5.69
CA ALA A 171 -4.26 27.03 -4.66
C ALA A 171 -3.17 26.07 -4.15
N MET A 172 -2.19 25.70 -4.99
CA MET A 172 -1.05 24.85 -4.57
C MET A 172 -0.18 25.55 -3.52
N LEU A 173 0.08 26.84 -3.71
CA LEU A 173 0.83 27.64 -2.74
C LEU A 173 0.06 27.79 -1.43
N ASP A 174 -1.26 27.99 -1.51
CA ASP A 174 -2.11 28.09 -0.32
C ASP A 174 -2.19 26.74 0.42
N SER A 175 -2.23 25.64 -0.31
CA SER A 175 -2.15 24.28 0.26
C SER A 175 -0.84 24.05 0.99
N LEU A 176 0.32 24.41 0.39
CA LEU A 176 1.63 24.30 1.04
C LEU A 176 1.72 25.14 2.31
N LYS A 177 1.21 26.39 2.28
CA LYS A 177 1.15 27.25 3.47
C LYS A 177 0.28 26.63 4.56
N ALA A 178 -0.87 26.07 4.19
CA ALA A 178 -1.77 25.41 5.12
C ALA A 178 -1.13 24.15 5.73
N GLN A 179 -0.40 23.36 4.92
CA GLN A 179 0.37 22.21 5.42
C GLN A 179 1.49 22.63 6.39
N GLN A 180 2.23 23.70 6.06
CA GLN A 180 3.28 24.20 6.93
C GLN A 180 2.74 24.76 8.25
N GLN A 181 1.59 25.44 8.17
CA GLN A 181 0.90 25.93 9.37
C GLN A 181 0.39 24.75 10.20
N LEU A 182 -0.26 23.76 9.57
CA LEU A 182 -0.74 22.56 10.25
C LEU A 182 0.41 21.79 10.92
N LEU A 183 1.58 21.68 10.27
CA LEU A 183 2.77 21.05 10.85
C LEU A 183 3.21 21.75 12.15
N SER A 184 3.28 23.09 12.12
CA SER A 184 3.60 23.88 13.30
C SER A 184 2.56 23.72 14.42
N GLU A 185 1.26 23.65 14.05
CA GLU A 185 0.18 23.39 15.01
C GLU A 185 0.28 21.99 15.61
N LEU A 186 0.67 20.97 14.82
CA LEU A 186 0.83 19.58 15.28
C LEU A 186 2.02 19.42 16.25
N GLU A 187 3.17 20.05 15.97
CA GLU A 187 4.29 20.05 16.89
C GLU A 187 3.91 20.66 18.24
N HIS A 188 3.22 21.80 18.20
CA HIS A 188 2.73 22.48 19.39
C HIS A 188 1.67 21.65 20.14
N ALA A 189 0.80 20.97 19.42
CA ALA A 189 -0.25 20.11 19.98
C ALA A 189 0.35 18.89 20.72
N LEU A 190 1.43 18.31 20.17
CA LEU A 190 2.17 17.23 20.83
C LEU A 190 2.79 17.70 22.16
N ASP A 191 3.37 18.90 22.18
CA ASP A 191 4.00 19.47 23.39
C ASP A 191 2.97 19.86 24.46
N ASN A 192 1.75 20.24 24.05
CA ASN A 192 0.68 20.68 24.96
C ASN A 192 -0.33 19.59 25.31
N HIS A 193 -0.09 18.34 24.92
CA HIS A 193 -0.99 17.21 25.21
C HIS A 193 -2.43 17.42 24.70
N GLU A 194 -2.59 18.00 23.51
CA GLU A 194 -3.89 18.23 22.89
C GLU A 194 -4.46 16.95 22.26
N PHE A 195 -3.63 15.91 22.10
CA PHE A 195 -4.06 14.63 21.60
C PHE A 195 -4.67 13.77 22.69
N THR A 196 -5.68 13.02 22.30
CA THR A 196 -6.34 12.00 23.11
C THR A 196 -6.72 10.83 22.21
N PHE A 197 -7.41 9.84 22.75
CA PHE A 197 -7.98 8.76 21.96
C PHE A 197 -9.42 8.49 22.33
N PHE A 198 -10.19 8.04 21.35
CA PHE A 198 -11.50 7.44 21.56
C PHE A 198 -11.34 5.92 21.53
N LEU A 199 -12.28 5.24 22.19
CA LEU A 199 -12.31 3.80 22.20
C LEU A 199 -13.48 3.30 21.35
N GLN A 200 -13.21 2.37 20.45
CA GLN A 200 -14.24 1.67 19.69
C GLN A 200 -14.29 0.21 20.12
N PRO A 201 -15.43 -0.25 20.70
CA PRO A 201 -15.60 -1.62 21.13
C PRO A 201 -15.58 -2.61 19.96
N LYS A 202 -14.85 -3.70 20.14
CA LYS A 202 -14.94 -4.95 19.40
C LYS A 202 -15.86 -5.88 20.16
N CYS A 203 -16.86 -6.45 19.50
CA CYS A 203 -17.87 -7.25 20.18
C CYS A 203 -18.15 -8.57 19.49
N ASN A 204 -18.66 -9.52 20.25
CA ASN A 204 -19.25 -10.72 19.70
C ASN A 204 -20.66 -10.39 19.19
N SER A 205 -20.90 -10.61 17.90
CA SER A 205 -22.16 -10.25 17.22
C SER A 205 -23.38 -11.01 17.73
N MET A 206 -23.19 -12.18 18.37
CA MET A 206 -24.27 -13.01 18.92
C MET A 206 -24.63 -12.58 20.35
N THR A 207 -23.62 -12.44 21.21
CA THR A 207 -23.82 -12.14 22.65
C THR A 207 -23.82 -10.63 22.92
N ARG A 208 -23.31 -9.83 22.02
CA ARG A 208 -23.00 -8.40 22.15
C ARG A 208 -21.98 -8.07 23.24
N ALA A 209 -21.32 -9.07 23.80
CA ALA A 209 -20.26 -8.86 24.78
C ALA A 209 -19.05 -8.21 24.14
N ILE A 210 -18.45 -7.26 24.85
CA ILE A 210 -17.24 -6.56 24.41
C ILE A 210 -16.04 -7.48 24.65
N VAL A 211 -15.29 -7.78 23.61
CA VAL A 211 -14.14 -8.68 23.64
C VAL A 211 -12.81 -7.94 23.60
N GLY A 212 -12.83 -6.68 23.27
CA GLY A 212 -11.70 -5.77 23.22
C GLY A 212 -12.12 -4.38 22.77
N MET A 213 -11.17 -3.46 22.69
CA MET A 213 -11.39 -2.12 22.16
C MET A 213 -10.23 -1.70 21.29
N GLU A 214 -10.48 -0.80 20.37
CA GLU A 214 -9.44 -0.11 19.59
C GLU A 214 -9.31 1.33 20.04
N ALA A 215 -8.05 1.78 20.24
CA ALA A 215 -7.74 3.16 20.56
C ALA A 215 -7.54 3.96 19.27
N LEU A 216 -8.43 4.88 19.02
CA LEU A 216 -8.47 5.72 17.82
C LEU A 216 -8.12 7.16 18.21
N VAL A 217 -6.95 7.63 17.75
CA VAL A 217 -6.45 8.98 18.05
C VAL A 217 -7.46 10.07 17.69
N ARG A 218 -7.49 11.13 18.49
CA ARG A 218 -8.28 12.35 18.27
C ARG A 218 -7.45 13.56 18.67
N TRP A 219 -7.57 14.61 17.93
CA TRP A 219 -6.94 15.89 18.27
C TRP A 219 -7.98 16.87 18.80
N ASN A 220 -7.89 17.20 20.08
CA ASN A 220 -8.72 18.20 20.74
C ASN A 220 -8.15 19.60 20.49
N HIS A 221 -8.36 20.11 19.29
CA HIS A 221 -7.83 21.41 18.89
C HIS A 221 -8.54 22.54 19.65
N PRO A 222 -7.80 23.52 20.23
CA PRO A 222 -8.38 24.55 21.10
C PRO A 222 -9.51 25.39 20.48
N THR A 223 -9.48 25.60 19.18
CA THR A 223 -10.46 26.45 18.47
C THR A 223 -11.34 25.68 17.47
N ARG A 224 -10.85 24.54 16.93
CA ARG A 224 -11.56 23.71 15.92
C ARG A 224 -12.37 22.59 16.55
N GLY A 225 -12.18 22.32 17.85
CA GLY A 225 -12.78 21.17 18.52
C GLY A 225 -12.08 19.85 18.17
N CYS A 226 -12.82 18.75 18.10
CA CYS A 226 -12.28 17.44 17.83
C CYS A 226 -11.98 17.27 16.31
N VAL A 227 -10.70 17.29 15.95
CA VAL A 227 -10.22 17.12 14.57
C VAL A 227 -10.01 15.62 14.28
N GLN A 228 -10.42 15.18 13.07
CA GLN A 228 -10.36 13.79 12.66
C GLN A 228 -8.95 13.39 12.19
N PRO A 229 -8.54 12.12 12.38
CA PRO A 229 -7.22 11.64 11.95
C PRO A 229 -6.91 11.87 10.47
N SER A 230 -7.90 11.74 9.59
CA SER A 230 -7.74 11.95 8.15
C SER A 230 -7.20 13.33 7.76
N GLU A 231 -7.34 14.34 8.66
CA GLU A 231 -6.85 15.69 8.40
C GLU A 231 -5.36 15.87 8.75
N PHE A 232 -4.81 15.07 9.67
CA PHE A 232 -3.44 15.29 10.19
C PHE A 232 -2.52 14.07 10.11
N MET A 233 -3.03 12.85 10.05
CA MET A 233 -2.21 11.63 10.00
C MET A 233 -1.24 11.61 8.82
N PRO A 234 -1.65 11.94 7.56
CA PRO A 234 -0.74 11.90 6.42
C PRO A 234 0.48 12.83 6.61
N LEU A 235 0.27 13.98 7.27
CA LEU A 235 1.35 14.93 7.52
C LEU A 235 2.30 14.44 8.63
N LEU A 236 1.76 13.82 9.69
CA LEU A 236 2.59 13.21 10.75
C LEU A 236 3.42 12.03 10.23
N GLU A 237 2.86 11.20 9.37
CA GLU A 237 3.57 10.08 8.73
C GLU A 237 4.69 10.58 7.83
N SER A 238 4.40 11.52 6.92
CA SER A 238 5.39 12.05 5.97
C SER A 238 6.54 12.80 6.65
N THR A 239 6.32 13.37 7.83
CA THR A 239 7.33 14.10 8.61
C THR A 239 8.02 13.27 9.68
N GLY A 240 7.54 12.04 9.93
CA GLY A 240 8.05 11.17 10.99
C GLY A 240 7.58 11.54 12.41
N LEU A 241 6.77 12.59 12.56
CA LEU A 241 6.21 12.99 13.86
C LEU A 241 5.21 11.98 14.41
N ILE A 242 4.71 11.08 13.56
CA ILE A 242 3.79 10.01 13.94
C ILE A 242 4.35 9.20 15.11
N SER A 243 5.64 8.89 15.14
CA SER A 243 6.25 8.10 16.21
C SER A 243 6.20 8.79 17.59
N ARG A 244 6.16 10.11 17.65
CA ARG A 244 5.96 10.83 18.90
C ARG A 244 4.51 10.75 19.37
N LEU A 245 3.57 10.86 18.43
CA LEU A 245 2.14 10.71 18.71
C LEU A 245 1.81 9.30 19.18
N ASP A 246 2.29 8.28 18.47
CA ASP A 246 1.98 6.89 18.77
C ASP A 246 2.51 6.47 20.14
N GLN A 247 3.76 6.83 20.48
CA GLN A 247 4.29 6.60 21.83
C GLN A 247 3.45 7.29 22.92
N TYR A 248 2.99 8.52 22.66
CA TYR A 248 2.10 9.23 23.60
C TYR A 248 0.76 8.49 23.78
N ILE A 249 0.14 8.03 22.70
CA ILE A 249 -1.12 7.28 22.74
C ILE A 249 -0.92 5.92 23.41
N TRP A 250 0.15 5.18 23.10
CA TRP A 250 0.44 3.89 23.76
C TRP A 250 0.57 4.04 25.27
N GLU A 251 1.28 5.09 25.72
CA GLU A 251 1.40 5.40 27.14
C GLU A 251 0.05 5.77 27.77
N ALA A 252 -0.75 6.61 27.10
CA ALA A 252 -2.07 7.01 27.58
C ALA A 252 -3.05 5.83 27.68
N VAL A 253 -2.96 4.87 26.76
CA VAL A 253 -3.72 3.60 26.81
C VAL A 253 -3.29 2.77 28.00
N CYS A 254 -1.98 2.62 28.24
CA CYS A 254 -1.48 1.89 29.41
C CYS A 254 -1.91 2.55 30.74
N GLN A 255 -1.92 3.87 30.82
CA GLN A 255 -2.46 4.61 31.98
C GLN A 255 -3.94 4.32 32.20
N THR A 256 -4.72 4.26 31.14
CA THR A 256 -6.16 3.96 31.20
C THR A 256 -6.40 2.52 31.66
N LEU A 257 -5.66 1.56 31.13
CA LEU A 257 -5.73 0.16 31.54
C LEU A 257 -5.34 -0.03 33.00
N GLN A 258 -4.30 0.66 33.48
CA GLN A 258 -3.91 0.65 34.89
C GLN A 258 -5.05 1.20 35.81
N LYS A 259 -5.68 2.30 35.38
CA LYS A 259 -6.82 2.88 36.12
C LYS A 259 -7.99 1.88 36.19
N TRP A 260 -8.28 1.18 35.10
CA TRP A 260 -9.32 0.15 35.07
C TRP A 260 -9.00 -1.02 36.01
N GLN A 261 -7.76 -1.49 35.97
CA GLN A 261 -7.28 -2.55 36.85
C GLN A 261 -7.38 -2.16 38.32
N ALA A 262 -6.98 -0.94 38.67
CA ALA A 262 -7.03 -0.43 40.03
C ALA A 262 -8.47 -0.23 40.56
N SER A 263 -9.41 0.12 39.68
CA SER A 263 -10.83 0.29 40.03
C SER A 263 -11.63 -1.02 40.11
N GLY A 264 -11.02 -2.16 39.74
CA GLY A 264 -11.71 -3.44 39.63
C GLY A 264 -12.75 -3.51 38.51
N SER A 265 -12.60 -2.65 37.50
CA SER A 265 -13.45 -2.68 36.31
C SER A 265 -13.20 -3.94 35.49
N ASN A 266 -14.17 -4.32 34.66
CA ASN A 266 -13.97 -5.40 33.68
C ASN A 266 -12.86 -5.01 32.71
N LEU A 267 -11.74 -5.73 32.74
CA LEU A 267 -10.62 -5.53 31.85
C LEU A 267 -10.87 -6.20 30.51
N VAL A 268 -10.71 -5.44 29.45
CA VAL A 268 -10.64 -5.96 28.08
C VAL A 268 -9.35 -5.47 27.42
N PRO A 269 -8.76 -6.22 26.48
CA PRO A 269 -7.58 -5.76 25.76
C PRO A 269 -7.89 -4.52 24.92
N VAL A 270 -6.90 -3.64 24.83
CA VAL A 270 -6.95 -2.45 23.96
C VAL A 270 -5.87 -2.56 22.90
N SER A 271 -6.26 -2.45 21.65
CA SER A 271 -5.32 -2.40 20.54
C SER A 271 -4.95 -0.96 20.18
N VAL A 272 -3.71 -0.80 19.75
CA VAL A 272 -3.14 0.46 19.31
C VAL A 272 -2.50 0.27 17.93
N ASN A 273 -2.60 1.29 17.09
CA ASN A 273 -1.94 1.31 15.80
C ASN A 273 -0.43 1.45 15.96
N VAL A 274 0.32 0.77 15.08
CA VAL A 274 1.77 0.84 14.96
C VAL A 274 2.09 1.12 13.49
N SER A 275 2.74 2.24 13.22
CA SER A 275 3.10 2.65 11.85
C SER A 275 4.38 1.97 11.36
N VAL A 276 4.60 1.97 10.03
CA VAL A 276 5.90 1.53 9.46
C VAL A 276 7.04 2.42 9.96
N VAL A 277 6.77 3.72 10.15
CA VAL A 277 7.75 4.68 10.66
C VAL A 277 8.20 4.32 12.07
N ASP A 278 7.30 3.82 12.91
CA ASP A 278 7.63 3.33 14.25
C ASP A 278 8.55 2.12 14.19
N ILE A 279 8.18 1.12 13.38
CA ILE A 279 8.97 -0.12 13.28
C ILE A 279 10.37 0.13 12.75
N VAL A 280 10.53 1.10 11.83
CA VAL A 280 11.84 1.45 11.26
C VAL A 280 12.69 2.26 12.23
N ASN A 281 12.08 3.19 12.98
CA ASN A 281 12.81 4.17 13.79
C ASN A 281 12.91 3.81 15.27
N LEU A 282 12.06 2.90 15.78
CA LEU A 282 11.97 2.59 17.20
C LEU A 282 12.10 1.08 17.46
N ASP A 283 12.53 0.73 18.67
CA ASP A 283 12.40 -0.64 19.20
C ASP A 283 11.00 -0.80 19.83
N VAL A 284 9.97 -0.95 18.98
CA VAL A 284 8.58 -1.07 19.43
C VAL A 284 8.39 -2.19 20.45
N PRO A 285 8.96 -3.41 20.27
CA PRO A 285 8.90 -4.46 21.28
C PRO A 285 9.44 -4.03 22.65
N GLN A 286 10.54 -3.28 22.69
CA GLN A 286 11.11 -2.81 23.95
C GLN A 286 10.24 -1.73 24.59
N ILE A 287 9.76 -0.75 23.81
CA ILE A 287 8.87 0.31 24.29
C ILE A 287 7.60 -0.27 24.90
N PHE A 288 6.95 -1.23 24.23
CA PHE A 288 5.77 -1.91 24.76
C PHE A 288 6.07 -2.63 26.09
N SER A 289 7.22 -3.32 26.15
CA SER A 289 7.68 -4.00 27.36
C SER A 289 7.87 -3.02 28.53
N ASP A 290 8.54 -1.89 28.28
CA ASP A 290 8.79 -0.85 29.29
C ASP A 290 7.49 -0.22 29.77
N LEU A 291 6.51 -0.01 28.88
CA LEU A 291 5.21 0.55 29.22
C LEU A 291 4.41 -0.41 30.12
N VAL A 292 4.28 -1.68 29.75
CA VAL A 292 3.51 -2.64 30.57
C VAL A 292 4.18 -2.90 31.92
N GLU A 293 5.51 -2.90 31.98
CA GLU A 293 6.25 -2.98 33.25
C GLU A 293 6.00 -1.74 34.11
N LYS A 294 6.12 -0.54 33.54
CA LYS A 294 5.88 0.74 34.22
C LYS A 294 4.50 0.82 34.85
N TYR A 295 3.47 0.34 34.11
CA TYR A 295 2.07 0.41 34.55
C TYR A 295 1.57 -0.89 35.18
N GLN A 296 2.44 -1.89 35.39
CA GLN A 296 2.13 -3.19 36.00
C GLN A 296 0.96 -3.91 35.33
N LEU A 297 0.97 -3.94 34.01
CA LEU A 297 -0.06 -4.57 33.17
C LEU A 297 0.42 -5.94 32.65
N GLU A 298 -0.53 -6.81 32.35
CA GLU A 298 -0.23 -8.01 31.55
C GLU A 298 -0.04 -7.64 30.08
N PRO A 299 1.02 -8.13 29.39
CA PRO A 299 1.27 -7.80 27.97
C PRO A 299 0.06 -8.03 27.05
N LYS A 300 -0.75 -9.04 27.32
CA LYS A 300 -1.95 -9.38 26.54
C LYS A 300 -3.07 -8.31 26.58
N LEU A 301 -2.98 -7.31 27.45
CA LEU A 301 -3.93 -6.20 27.52
C LEU A 301 -3.61 -5.08 26.51
N LEU A 302 -2.39 -5.04 25.99
CA LEU A 302 -1.97 -4.09 24.96
C LEU A 302 -1.68 -4.86 23.67
N LEU A 303 -2.42 -4.60 22.60
CA LEU A 303 -2.27 -5.28 21.32
C LEU A 303 -1.74 -4.30 20.27
N ALA A 304 -0.87 -4.77 19.38
CA ALA A 304 -0.40 -4.00 18.24
C ALA A 304 -1.27 -4.28 17.01
N GLU A 305 -1.68 -3.23 16.29
CA GLU A 305 -2.31 -3.33 14.99
C GLU A 305 -1.34 -2.83 13.91
N ILE A 306 -1.12 -3.64 12.88
CA ILE A 306 -0.25 -3.34 11.74
C ILE A 306 -1.03 -3.54 10.45
N THR A 307 -0.88 -2.65 9.48
CA THR A 307 -1.62 -2.76 8.23
C THR A 307 -1.04 -3.82 7.29
N GLU A 308 -1.88 -4.37 6.42
CA GLU A 308 -1.47 -5.29 5.37
C GLU A 308 -0.35 -4.72 4.49
N THR A 309 -0.48 -3.45 4.08
CA THR A 309 0.49 -2.76 3.21
C THR A 309 1.90 -2.71 3.83
N MET A 310 2.00 -2.51 5.16
CA MET A 310 3.30 -2.52 5.86
C MET A 310 4.04 -3.83 5.69
N LEU A 311 3.33 -4.95 5.78
CA LEU A 311 3.91 -6.29 5.59
C LEU A 311 4.34 -6.53 4.16
N ALA A 312 3.56 -6.07 3.18
CA ALA A 312 3.88 -6.23 1.77
C ALA A 312 5.14 -5.47 1.34
N GLU A 313 5.33 -4.25 1.84
CA GLU A 313 6.42 -3.36 1.43
C GLU A 313 7.70 -3.55 2.25
N ASN A 314 7.60 -3.94 3.53
CA ASN A 314 8.71 -3.98 4.48
C ASN A 314 8.81 -5.33 5.23
N SER A 315 8.53 -6.44 4.56
CA SER A 315 8.30 -7.76 5.16
C SER A 315 9.33 -8.17 6.22
N SER A 316 10.61 -8.09 5.95
CA SER A 316 11.65 -8.57 6.87
C SER A 316 11.78 -7.74 8.15
N VAL A 317 11.60 -6.42 8.07
CA VAL A 317 11.70 -5.51 9.22
C VAL A 317 10.48 -5.65 10.11
N VAL A 318 9.30 -5.70 9.48
CA VAL A 318 8.02 -5.88 10.16
C VAL A 318 7.92 -7.26 10.82
N GLU A 319 8.34 -8.33 10.14
CA GLU A 319 8.39 -9.69 10.70
C GLU A 319 9.29 -9.78 11.94
N ASN A 320 10.46 -9.13 11.91
CA ASN A 320 11.35 -9.07 13.07
C ASN A 320 10.69 -8.36 14.26
N ALA A 321 9.96 -7.27 14.02
CA ALA A 321 9.21 -6.56 15.04
C ALA A 321 8.08 -7.43 15.64
N ILE A 322 7.29 -8.12 14.80
CA ILE A 322 6.25 -9.07 15.22
C ILE A 322 6.86 -10.16 16.11
N GLN A 323 7.95 -10.80 15.67
CA GLN A 323 8.64 -11.82 16.46
C GLN A 323 9.17 -11.26 17.79
N GLY A 324 9.62 -9.99 17.78
CA GLY A 324 10.03 -9.27 18.99
C GLY A 324 8.88 -9.09 19.97
N LEU A 325 7.72 -8.64 19.49
CA LEU A 325 6.49 -8.49 20.28
C LEU A 325 6.02 -9.83 20.87
N HIS A 326 5.97 -10.89 20.08
CA HIS A 326 5.60 -12.23 20.53
C HIS A 326 6.53 -12.77 21.61
N ARG A 327 7.85 -12.59 21.48
CA ARG A 327 8.82 -13.00 22.51
C ARG A 327 8.59 -12.31 23.85
N LYS A 328 7.98 -11.13 23.84
CA LYS A 328 7.61 -10.36 25.03
C LYS A 328 6.17 -10.59 25.50
N GLY A 329 5.41 -11.45 24.81
CA GLY A 329 4.05 -11.86 25.18
C GLY A 329 2.93 -10.97 24.65
N PHE A 330 3.23 -10.04 23.73
CA PHE A 330 2.23 -9.21 23.07
C PHE A 330 1.58 -9.94 21.90
N SER A 331 0.34 -9.61 21.61
CA SER A 331 -0.37 -10.08 20.42
C SER A 331 -0.37 -9.01 19.33
N VAL A 332 -0.32 -9.45 18.07
CA VAL A 332 -0.31 -8.60 16.89
C VAL A 332 -1.48 -8.93 16.00
N MET A 333 -2.24 -7.92 15.60
CA MET A 333 -3.35 -8.02 14.63
C MET A 333 -2.95 -7.41 13.30
N MET A 334 -3.34 -8.06 12.21
CA MET A 334 -3.23 -7.50 10.86
C MET A 334 -4.49 -6.70 10.56
N ASP A 335 -4.31 -5.41 10.28
CA ASP A 335 -5.39 -4.46 9.99
C ASP A 335 -5.59 -4.25 8.48
N ASP A 336 -6.77 -3.76 8.10
CA ASP A 336 -7.18 -3.43 6.73
C ASP A 336 -7.03 -4.59 5.73
N PHE A 337 -7.18 -5.83 6.17
CA PHE A 337 -7.00 -6.99 5.30
C PHE A 337 -8.00 -7.00 4.14
N GLY A 338 -7.46 -7.09 2.93
CA GLY A 338 -8.20 -7.08 1.68
C GLY A 338 -8.32 -5.70 1.02
N SER A 339 -7.81 -4.64 1.62
CA SER A 339 -7.78 -3.31 1.01
C SER A 339 -6.67 -3.14 -0.04
N GLY A 340 -5.67 -4.03 -0.05
CA GLY A 340 -4.47 -3.97 -0.88
C GLY A 340 -4.23 -5.19 -1.77
N TYR A 341 -3.00 -5.33 -2.25
CA TYR A 341 -2.54 -6.48 -3.04
C TYR A 341 -2.16 -7.66 -2.11
N SER A 342 -3.15 -8.26 -1.44
CA SER A 342 -2.90 -9.41 -0.57
C SER A 342 -2.32 -10.57 -1.36
N SER A 343 -1.07 -10.91 -1.15
CA SER A 343 -0.59 -12.22 -1.53
C SER A 343 -0.92 -13.21 -0.41
N LEU A 344 -1.63 -14.30 -0.72
CA LEU A 344 -1.86 -15.41 0.22
C LEU A 344 -0.56 -15.98 0.79
N ASN A 345 0.56 -15.83 0.06
CA ASN A 345 1.89 -16.17 0.52
C ASN A 345 2.29 -15.38 1.76
N MET A 346 1.88 -14.10 1.86
CA MET A 346 2.16 -13.27 3.02
C MET A 346 1.52 -13.84 4.30
N LEU A 347 0.26 -14.29 4.24
CA LEU A 347 -0.42 -14.93 5.38
C LEU A 347 0.21 -16.26 5.81
N LYS A 348 0.82 -16.99 4.88
CA LYS A 348 1.52 -18.25 5.20
C LYS A 348 2.78 -17.98 6.02
N ASP A 349 3.49 -16.90 5.70
CA ASP A 349 4.81 -16.61 6.25
C ASP A 349 4.72 -15.67 7.46
N THR A 350 3.62 -14.89 7.60
CA THR A 350 3.43 -13.92 8.67
C THR A 350 2.74 -14.56 9.88
N ASN A 351 3.36 -14.43 11.03
CA ASN A 351 2.83 -14.95 12.29
C ASN A 351 2.04 -13.88 13.05
N VAL A 352 0.84 -13.53 12.57
CA VAL A 352 -0.10 -12.63 13.27
C VAL A 352 -1.09 -13.44 14.10
N ASP A 353 -1.63 -12.83 15.18
CA ASP A 353 -2.56 -13.50 16.08
C ASP A 353 -4.02 -13.36 15.65
N ALA A 354 -4.37 -12.37 14.85
CA ALA A 354 -5.72 -12.16 14.30
C ALA A 354 -5.68 -11.30 13.03
N ILE A 355 -6.77 -11.34 12.28
CA ILE A 355 -6.98 -10.54 11.07
C ILE A 355 -8.21 -9.65 11.27
N LYS A 356 -8.10 -8.35 10.89
CA LYS A 356 -9.22 -7.42 10.79
C LYS A 356 -9.60 -7.29 9.32
N LEU A 357 -10.81 -7.69 8.99
CA LEU A 357 -11.34 -7.70 7.63
C LEU A 357 -12.14 -6.43 7.36
N ASP A 358 -11.69 -5.57 6.45
CA ASP A 358 -12.43 -4.35 6.08
C ASP A 358 -13.64 -4.70 5.21
N MET A 359 -14.83 -4.32 5.69
CA MET A 359 -16.11 -4.52 4.99
C MET A 359 -16.27 -3.65 3.73
N LYS A 360 -15.33 -2.72 3.44
CA LYS A 360 -15.26 -2.01 2.15
C LYS A 360 -15.02 -2.96 0.96
N LEU A 361 -14.52 -4.17 1.20
CA LEU A 361 -14.47 -5.24 0.19
C LEU A 361 -15.84 -5.56 -0.41
N ILE A 362 -16.93 -5.32 0.31
CA ILE A 362 -18.29 -5.45 -0.21
C ILE A 362 -18.65 -4.14 -0.90
N ASP A 363 -18.36 -4.05 -2.20
CA ASP A 363 -18.83 -2.92 -3.02
C ASP A 363 -20.36 -2.87 -2.99
N MET A 364 -20.92 -1.79 -2.43
CA MET A 364 -22.37 -1.57 -2.29
C MET A 364 -23.08 -1.30 -3.63
N ASN A 365 -22.35 -1.28 -4.76
CA ASN A 365 -22.94 -1.16 -6.07
C ASN A 365 -23.70 -2.44 -6.45
N GLN A 366 -24.99 -2.32 -6.72
CA GLN A 366 -25.95 -3.41 -6.93
C GLN A 366 -25.55 -4.49 -7.97
N GLN A 367 -24.58 -4.21 -8.84
CA GLN A 367 -24.14 -5.16 -9.87
C GLN A 367 -23.07 -6.17 -9.38
N ASN A 368 -22.34 -5.86 -8.30
CA ASN A 368 -21.26 -6.70 -7.77
C ASN A 368 -21.48 -7.19 -6.33
N HIS A 369 -22.62 -6.89 -5.73
CA HIS A 369 -22.90 -7.24 -4.33
C HIS A 369 -22.74 -8.75 -4.02
N SER A 370 -23.21 -9.62 -4.91
CA SER A 370 -23.06 -11.09 -4.74
C SER A 370 -21.60 -11.55 -4.78
N LYS A 371 -20.74 -10.91 -5.58
CA LYS A 371 -19.31 -11.24 -5.64
C LYS A 371 -18.58 -10.77 -4.38
N GLY A 372 -18.87 -9.56 -3.89
CA GLY A 372 -18.29 -9.04 -2.65
C GLY A 372 -18.59 -9.93 -1.45
N VAL A 373 -19.84 -10.40 -1.32
CA VAL A 373 -20.23 -11.35 -0.28
C VAL A 373 -19.43 -12.66 -0.38
N GLN A 374 -19.32 -13.24 -1.58
CA GLN A 374 -18.55 -14.47 -1.80
C GLN A 374 -17.06 -14.31 -1.47
N ILE A 375 -16.48 -13.13 -1.75
CA ILE A 375 -15.09 -12.83 -1.39
C ILE A 375 -14.95 -12.83 0.14
N VAL A 376 -15.80 -12.09 0.83
CA VAL A 376 -15.77 -12.02 2.31
C VAL A 376 -15.95 -13.41 2.94
N GLU A 377 -16.93 -14.20 2.50
CA GLU A 377 -17.12 -15.58 2.96
C GLU A 377 -15.88 -16.45 2.73
N SER A 378 -15.23 -16.30 1.59
CA SER A 378 -14.02 -17.07 1.28
C SER A 378 -12.84 -16.67 2.15
N VAL A 379 -12.67 -15.36 2.43
CA VAL A 379 -11.64 -14.87 3.35
C VAL A 379 -11.89 -15.38 4.77
N ILE A 380 -13.14 -15.35 5.25
CA ILE A 380 -13.51 -15.87 6.57
C ILE A 380 -13.19 -17.37 6.65
N ASN A 381 -13.59 -18.14 5.65
CA ASN A 381 -13.31 -19.58 5.59
C ASN A 381 -11.80 -19.87 5.57
N MET A 382 -11.03 -19.08 4.82
CA MET A 382 -9.57 -19.18 4.79
C MET A 382 -8.96 -18.91 6.17
N ALA A 383 -9.35 -17.81 6.83
CA ALA A 383 -8.87 -17.48 8.17
C ALA A 383 -9.16 -18.60 9.18
N HIS A 384 -10.36 -19.18 9.13
CA HIS A 384 -10.73 -20.33 9.98
C HIS A 384 -9.84 -21.55 9.76
N ARG A 385 -9.48 -21.85 8.50
CA ARG A 385 -8.59 -22.99 8.18
C ARG A 385 -7.15 -22.77 8.56
N LEU A 386 -6.71 -21.52 8.53
CA LEU A 386 -5.40 -21.13 9.05
C LEU A 386 -5.38 -21.01 10.58
N ASN A 387 -6.53 -21.28 11.24
CA ASN A 387 -6.72 -21.06 12.68
C ASN A 387 -6.43 -19.61 13.08
N LEU A 388 -6.73 -18.64 12.22
CA LEU A 388 -6.61 -17.22 12.51
C LEU A 388 -7.96 -16.65 12.89
N PRO A 389 -8.11 -16.10 14.11
CA PRO A 389 -9.27 -15.31 14.47
C PRO A 389 -9.48 -14.15 13.51
N ILE A 390 -10.75 -13.90 13.18
CA ILE A 390 -11.12 -12.82 12.25
C ILE A 390 -12.12 -11.88 12.92
N ILE A 391 -11.89 -10.59 12.76
CA ILE A 391 -12.75 -9.51 13.22
C ILE A 391 -13.20 -8.73 11.99
N ALA A 392 -14.51 -8.67 11.73
CA ALA A 392 -15.03 -7.86 10.64
C ALA A 392 -15.18 -6.41 11.08
N GLU A 393 -14.56 -5.49 10.33
CA GLU A 393 -14.60 -4.04 10.58
C GLU A 393 -15.55 -3.31 9.65
N GLY A 394 -16.00 -2.11 10.04
CA GLY A 394 -16.89 -1.29 9.23
C GLY A 394 -18.30 -1.89 9.09
N VAL A 395 -18.74 -2.67 10.08
CA VAL A 395 -20.09 -3.25 10.10
C VAL A 395 -21.11 -2.18 10.45
N GLU A 396 -21.98 -1.83 9.49
CA GLU A 396 -22.92 -0.72 9.62
C GLU A 396 -24.40 -1.15 9.53
N THR A 397 -24.68 -2.32 8.96
CA THR A 397 -26.07 -2.75 8.69
C THR A 397 -26.40 -4.11 9.30
N PRO A 398 -27.69 -4.38 9.62
CA PRO A 398 -28.13 -5.69 10.11
C PRO A 398 -27.92 -6.82 9.09
N GLU A 399 -27.97 -6.50 7.78
CA GLU A 399 -27.72 -7.46 6.70
C GLU A 399 -26.27 -7.95 6.72
N GLN A 400 -25.31 -7.03 6.92
CA GLN A 400 -23.90 -7.38 7.10
C GLN A 400 -23.70 -8.27 8.32
N VAL A 401 -24.34 -7.96 9.46
CA VAL A 401 -24.27 -8.80 10.66
C VAL A 401 -24.80 -10.21 10.38
N SER A 402 -25.95 -10.31 9.74
CA SER A 402 -26.56 -11.62 9.42
C SER A 402 -25.68 -12.46 8.51
N MET A 403 -25.07 -11.83 7.51
CA MET A 403 -24.14 -12.49 6.58
C MET A 403 -22.88 -12.96 7.32
N LEU A 404 -22.27 -12.13 8.16
CA LEU A 404 -21.08 -12.49 8.94
C LEU A 404 -21.37 -13.64 9.91
N GLN A 405 -22.53 -13.63 10.58
CA GLN A 405 -22.96 -14.72 11.46
C GLN A 405 -23.18 -16.02 10.69
N ALA A 406 -23.75 -15.96 9.48
CA ALA A 406 -23.92 -17.13 8.62
C ALA A 406 -22.58 -17.71 8.16
N ALA A 407 -21.56 -16.85 7.98
CA ALA A 407 -20.19 -17.26 7.65
C ALA A 407 -19.34 -17.63 8.89
N ASP A 408 -19.94 -17.74 10.08
CA ASP A 408 -19.26 -18.02 11.37
C ASP A 408 -18.22 -16.97 11.78
N CYS A 409 -18.33 -15.73 11.27
CA CYS A 409 -17.56 -14.59 11.75
C CYS A 409 -18.30 -13.92 12.92
N LEU A 410 -17.89 -14.26 14.13
CA LEU A 410 -18.60 -13.83 15.34
C LEU A 410 -18.11 -12.50 15.91
N TYR A 411 -16.87 -12.10 15.59
CA TYR A 411 -16.29 -10.87 16.12
C TYR A 411 -16.40 -9.75 15.12
N THR A 412 -16.91 -8.61 15.58
CA THR A 412 -17.25 -7.47 14.73
C THR A 412 -16.90 -6.15 15.40
N GLN A 413 -16.59 -5.17 14.58
CA GLN A 413 -16.41 -3.78 14.95
C GLN A 413 -17.11 -2.91 13.91
N GLY A 414 -17.90 -1.92 14.34
CA GLY A 414 -18.56 -1.03 13.39
C GLY A 414 -19.70 -0.23 14.02
N TYR A 415 -20.21 0.72 13.24
CA TYR A 415 -21.20 1.69 13.69
C TYR A 415 -22.58 1.07 13.97
N TYR A 416 -22.83 -0.13 13.49
CA TYR A 416 -24.03 -0.88 13.84
C TYR A 416 -24.11 -1.20 15.34
N PHE A 417 -22.97 -1.55 15.95
CA PHE A 417 -22.90 -1.86 17.37
C PHE A 417 -22.47 -0.63 18.18
N PHE A 418 -21.28 -0.12 17.89
CA PHE A 418 -20.67 0.97 18.63
C PHE A 418 -19.88 1.90 17.70
N LYS A 419 -20.08 3.21 17.90
CA LYS A 419 -19.20 4.24 17.32
C LYS A 419 -18.00 4.45 18.24
N PRO A 420 -16.87 4.98 17.73
CA PRO A 420 -15.81 5.47 18.59
C PRO A 420 -16.35 6.44 19.63
N MET A 421 -16.00 6.26 20.88
CA MET A 421 -16.51 7.05 21.98
C MET A 421 -15.40 7.50 22.95
N PRO A 422 -15.60 8.61 23.69
CA PRO A 422 -14.68 9.03 24.75
C PRO A 422 -14.50 7.96 25.82
N ILE A 423 -13.34 7.97 26.49
CA ILE A 423 -12.95 6.98 27.50
C ILE A 423 -14.02 6.82 28.58
N GLU A 424 -14.60 7.92 29.06
CA GLU A 424 -15.62 7.91 30.11
C GLU A 424 -16.91 7.16 29.70
N ASN A 425 -17.22 7.15 28.41
CA ASN A 425 -18.37 6.42 27.88
C ASN A 425 -18.06 4.92 27.77
N ALA A 426 -16.85 4.57 27.37
CA ALA A 426 -16.37 3.21 27.34
C ALA A 426 -16.32 2.61 28.76
N GLU A 427 -15.87 3.36 29.77
CA GLU A 427 -15.88 2.98 31.17
C GLU A 427 -17.30 2.64 31.64
N LYS A 428 -18.28 3.49 31.31
CA LYS A 428 -19.69 3.23 31.67
C LYS A 428 -20.26 1.98 31.00
N LEU A 429 -19.79 1.72 29.76
CA LEU A 429 -20.20 0.56 28.99
C LEU A 429 -19.63 -0.74 29.60
N LEU A 430 -18.35 -0.73 30.01
CA LEU A 430 -17.68 -1.87 30.67
C LEU A 430 -18.23 -2.15 32.08
N ALA A 431 -18.72 -1.13 32.76
CA ALA A 431 -19.29 -1.27 34.12
C ALA A 431 -20.65 -2.00 34.13
N GLN A 432 -21.31 -2.18 32.99
CA GLN A 432 -22.58 -2.91 32.92
C GLN A 432 -22.34 -4.41 33.11
N PRO A 433 -23.17 -5.09 33.92
CA PRO A 433 -23.03 -6.53 34.15
C PRO A 433 -23.13 -7.33 32.86
N ASN A 434 -22.27 -8.31 32.68
CA ASN A 434 -22.17 -9.21 31.51
C ASN A 434 -21.88 -8.53 30.15
N ASN A 435 -21.43 -7.29 30.13
CA ASN A 435 -21.17 -6.56 28.92
C ASN A 435 -19.73 -6.72 28.43
N ALA A 436 -18.84 -7.30 29.22
CA ALA A 436 -17.47 -7.61 28.84
C ALA A 436 -17.21 -9.11 28.98
N ASP A 437 -16.70 -9.71 27.96
CA ASP A 437 -16.16 -11.06 27.98
C ASP A 437 -14.67 -10.98 27.60
N TYR A 438 -13.80 -11.30 28.56
CA TYR A 438 -12.37 -11.31 28.35
C TYR A 438 -12.05 -12.39 27.33
N TRP A 439 -11.83 -11.97 26.09
CA TRP A 439 -11.54 -12.86 24.99
C TRP A 439 -10.03 -13.11 24.88
N ASP A 440 -9.65 -14.37 25.05
CA ASP A 440 -8.34 -14.86 24.69
C ASP A 440 -8.43 -15.51 23.29
N ILE A 441 -7.89 -14.85 22.28
CA ILE A 441 -7.83 -15.31 20.89
C ILE A 441 -7.37 -16.77 20.80
N ARG A 442 -6.38 -17.16 21.60
CA ARG A 442 -5.86 -18.54 21.64
C ARG A 442 -6.86 -19.54 22.22
N ARG A 443 -7.70 -19.13 23.16
CA ARG A 443 -8.66 -20.02 23.82
C ARG A 443 -9.80 -20.46 22.90
N ASP A 444 -10.23 -19.59 22.00
CA ASP A 444 -11.28 -19.91 21.01
C ASP A 444 -10.73 -20.84 19.90
N LEU A 445 -9.47 -20.70 19.54
CA LEU A 445 -8.77 -21.63 18.64
C LEU A 445 -8.72 -23.06 19.22
N MET A 446 -8.36 -23.19 20.50
CA MET A 446 -8.29 -24.51 21.16
C MET A 446 -9.66 -25.21 21.26
N ARG A 447 -10.76 -24.45 21.32
CA ARG A 447 -12.10 -25.02 21.32
C ARG A 447 -12.58 -25.50 19.95
N ARG A 448 -12.06 -24.91 18.87
CA ARG A 448 -12.38 -25.32 17.49
C ARG A 448 -11.63 -26.57 17.06
N ASP A 449 -10.37 -26.75 17.47
CA ASP A 449 -9.60 -27.96 17.19
C ASP A 449 -10.30 -29.26 17.66
N HIS A 450 -11.11 -29.20 18.69
CA HIS A 450 -11.87 -30.36 19.17
C HIS A 450 -13.14 -30.68 18.36
N ARG A 451 -13.60 -29.75 17.49
CA ARG A 451 -14.80 -30.00 16.64
C ARG A 451 -14.47 -30.49 15.24
N THR A 452 -13.27 -30.22 14.73
CA THR A 452 -12.86 -30.56 13.35
C THR A 452 -12.02 -31.84 13.21
N ALA A 453 -11.68 -32.49 14.34
CA ALA A 453 -10.85 -33.72 14.33
C ALA A 453 -11.56 -34.99 13.80
N ALA A 454 -12.75 -34.88 13.22
CA ALA A 454 -13.53 -36.04 12.74
C ALA A 454 -13.54 -36.20 11.20
N GLU A 455 -12.94 -35.29 10.42
CA GLU A 455 -12.90 -35.39 8.97
C GLU A 455 -11.47 -35.17 8.45
N ASP A 456 -11.05 -35.98 7.48
CA ASP A 456 -9.71 -36.12 6.92
C ASP A 456 -9.07 -34.77 6.49
N PRO A 457 -7.94 -34.32 7.13
CA PRO A 457 -7.47 -32.94 7.03
C PRO A 457 -6.76 -32.58 5.72
N ASP A 458 -6.28 -33.54 4.93
CA ASP A 458 -5.34 -33.26 3.84
C ASP A 458 -5.99 -32.99 2.48
N SER A 459 -7.15 -33.60 2.18
CA SER A 459 -7.80 -33.40 0.87
C SER A 459 -8.56 -32.06 0.79
N GLU A 460 -9.11 -31.60 1.89
CA GLU A 460 -9.88 -30.35 1.94
C GLU A 460 -9.03 -29.08 2.03
N LYS A 461 -7.86 -29.14 2.70
CA LYS A 461 -6.93 -28.00 2.79
C LYS A 461 -6.43 -27.52 1.43
N THR A 462 -6.11 -28.46 0.55
CA THR A 462 -5.63 -28.16 -0.81
C THR A 462 -6.72 -27.57 -1.69
N ALA A 463 -7.96 -28.08 -1.58
CA ALA A 463 -9.08 -27.61 -2.37
C ALA A 463 -9.49 -26.16 -2.03
N LEU A 464 -9.35 -25.75 -0.76
CA LEU A 464 -9.72 -24.38 -0.36
C LEU A 464 -8.61 -23.36 -0.56
N ALA A 465 -7.35 -23.73 -0.40
CA ALA A 465 -6.24 -22.86 -0.81
C ALA A 465 -6.39 -22.52 -2.30
N LEU A 466 -6.79 -23.49 -3.13
CA LEU A 466 -7.08 -23.28 -4.54
C LEU A 466 -8.36 -22.46 -4.78
N GLN A 467 -9.42 -22.61 -3.98
CA GLN A 467 -10.62 -21.78 -4.10
C GLN A 467 -10.34 -20.32 -3.69
N ALA A 468 -9.54 -20.08 -2.65
CA ALA A 468 -9.08 -18.74 -2.31
C ALA A 468 -8.24 -18.13 -3.45
N TYR A 469 -7.34 -18.93 -4.05
CA TYR A 469 -6.55 -18.51 -5.22
C TYR A 469 -7.45 -18.14 -6.42
N GLN A 470 -8.58 -18.81 -6.62
CA GLN A 470 -9.54 -18.50 -7.69
C GLN A 470 -10.18 -17.12 -7.58
N ILE A 471 -10.40 -16.63 -6.36
CA ILE A 471 -11.07 -15.35 -6.11
C ILE A 471 -10.13 -14.18 -6.42
N PHE A 472 -8.83 -14.34 -6.16
CA PHE A 472 -7.84 -13.29 -6.36
C PHE A 472 -7.24 -13.23 -7.78
N THR A 473 -7.48 -14.23 -8.62
CA THR A 473 -6.88 -14.31 -9.95
C THR A 473 -7.94 -14.37 -11.06
N ASP A 474 -8.68 -13.28 -11.26
CA ASP A 474 -9.64 -13.13 -12.38
C ASP A 474 -9.00 -13.29 -13.76
N ASN A 475 -7.68 -13.37 -13.85
CA ASN A 475 -6.91 -13.54 -15.09
C ASN A 475 -6.53 -15.00 -15.41
N LEU A 476 -6.79 -15.97 -14.51
CA LEU A 476 -6.49 -17.37 -14.81
C LEU A 476 -7.55 -17.98 -15.70
N LEU A 477 -7.11 -18.52 -16.84
CA LEU A 477 -7.96 -19.18 -17.81
C LEU A 477 -8.50 -20.51 -17.29
N GLU A 478 -7.71 -21.24 -16.51
CA GLU A 478 -8.11 -22.51 -15.87
C GLU A 478 -7.39 -22.69 -14.54
N VAL A 479 -8.06 -23.30 -13.58
CA VAL A 479 -7.49 -23.80 -12.32
C VAL A 479 -7.96 -25.24 -12.13
N SER A 480 -7.00 -26.11 -11.87
CA SER A 480 -7.26 -27.54 -11.78
C SER A 480 -6.48 -28.17 -10.62
N LEU A 481 -6.98 -29.26 -10.09
CA LEU A 481 -6.35 -30.04 -9.04
C LEU A 481 -5.89 -31.38 -9.61
N LEU A 482 -4.59 -31.66 -9.47
CA LEU A 482 -4.01 -32.95 -9.78
C LEU A 482 -3.67 -33.69 -8.49
N ASN A 483 -4.27 -34.85 -8.27
CA ASN A 483 -3.85 -35.74 -7.20
C ASN A 483 -2.65 -36.57 -7.66
N LEU A 484 -1.47 -36.25 -7.17
CA LEU A 484 -0.21 -36.89 -7.55
C LEU A 484 -0.11 -38.36 -7.10
N VAL A 485 -0.93 -38.79 -6.14
CA VAL A 485 -0.91 -40.19 -5.66
C VAL A 485 -1.80 -41.08 -6.53
N THR A 486 -3.00 -40.58 -6.88
CA THR A 486 -3.98 -41.35 -7.66
C THR A 486 -3.90 -41.08 -9.17
N GLY A 487 -3.21 -40.01 -9.59
CA GLY A 487 -3.17 -39.55 -10.98
C GLY A 487 -4.49 -38.91 -11.45
N THR A 488 -5.41 -38.60 -10.54
CA THR A 488 -6.70 -38.03 -10.92
C THR A 488 -6.60 -36.51 -11.05
N TYR A 489 -7.24 -35.99 -12.09
CA TYR A 489 -7.30 -34.57 -12.46
C TYR A 489 -8.72 -34.06 -12.35
N ARG A 490 -8.90 -32.89 -11.73
CA ARG A 490 -10.20 -32.25 -11.56
C ARG A 490 -10.10 -30.75 -11.86
N VAL A 491 -10.96 -30.27 -12.78
CA VAL A 491 -11.08 -28.84 -13.08
C VAL A 491 -11.91 -28.16 -12.00
N ILE A 492 -11.35 -27.13 -11.36
CA ILE A 492 -12.02 -26.35 -10.33
C ILE A 492 -12.64 -25.07 -10.92
N LYS A 493 -11.92 -24.41 -11.84
CA LYS A 493 -12.40 -23.22 -12.55
C LYS A 493 -11.91 -23.27 -14.00
N ARG A 494 -12.77 -22.86 -14.93
CA ARG A 494 -12.42 -22.71 -16.34
C ARG A 494 -13.12 -21.50 -16.93
N ASP A 495 -12.39 -20.74 -17.73
CA ASP A 495 -12.97 -19.64 -18.50
C ASP A 495 -13.75 -20.19 -19.70
N ALA A 496 -14.96 -19.67 -19.91
CA ALA A 496 -15.85 -20.11 -21.02
C ALA A 496 -15.24 -19.85 -22.42
N ARG A 497 -14.15 -19.11 -22.51
CA ARG A 497 -13.40 -18.86 -23.76
C ARG A 497 -12.49 -20.02 -24.15
N LEU A 498 -12.19 -20.93 -23.24
CA LEU A 498 -11.37 -22.11 -23.55
C LEU A 498 -12.22 -23.19 -24.28
N PRO A 499 -11.67 -23.82 -25.32
CA PRO A 499 -12.32 -24.94 -25.99
C PRO A 499 -12.45 -26.17 -25.07
N GLY A 500 -13.48 -26.99 -25.24
CA GLY A 500 -13.69 -28.23 -24.48
C GLY A 500 -14.50 -28.04 -23.17
N ALA A 501 -15.58 -27.26 -23.20
CA ALA A 501 -16.43 -26.95 -22.05
C ALA A 501 -17.16 -28.13 -21.38
N ASP A 502 -17.25 -29.28 -22.05
CA ASP A 502 -18.00 -30.49 -21.61
C ASP A 502 -17.07 -31.53 -20.94
N LEU A 503 -16.23 -31.10 -19.98
CA LEU A 503 -15.33 -31.99 -19.29
C LEU A 503 -16.00 -32.75 -18.14
N ALA A 504 -15.59 -34.02 -17.96
CA ALA A 504 -15.97 -34.81 -16.80
C ALA A 504 -15.51 -34.13 -15.50
N GLU A 505 -16.29 -34.27 -14.43
CA GLU A 505 -15.96 -33.66 -13.13
C GLU A 505 -14.64 -34.19 -12.57
N GLU A 506 -14.20 -35.38 -12.96
CA GLU A 506 -12.93 -36.00 -12.57
C GLU A 506 -12.45 -36.94 -13.69
N GLU A 507 -11.19 -36.85 -14.09
CA GLU A 507 -10.58 -37.59 -15.18
C GLU A 507 -9.13 -38.02 -14.82
N ASP A 508 -8.63 -39.07 -15.48
CA ASP A 508 -7.21 -39.41 -15.40
C ASP A 508 -6.35 -38.36 -16.09
N PHE A 509 -5.28 -37.90 -15.40
CA PHE A 509 -4.46 -36.78 -15.86
C PHE A 509 -3.78 -37.04 -17.21
N THR A 510 -3.29 -38.24 -17.42
CA THR A 510 -2.66 -38.62 -18.71
C THR A 510 -3.67 -38.57 -19.85
N THR A 511 -4.87 -39.09 -19.62
CA THR A 511 -5.99 -39.05 -20.59
C THR A 511 -6.36 -37.59 -20.90
N PHE A 512 -6.40 -36.72 -19.90
CA PHE A 512 -6.67 -35.30 -20.08
C PHE A 512 -5.60 -34.60 -20.95
N CYS A 513 -4.30 -34.84 -20.66
CA CYS A 513 -3.19 -34.26 -21.44
C CYS A 513 -3.19 -34.74 -22.89
N ASP A 514 -3.41 -36.02 -23.12
CA ASP A 514 -3.52 -36.60 -24.46
C ASP A 514 -4.69 -35.99 -25.26
N ARG A 515 -5.80 -35.69 -24.60
CA ARG A 515 -6.94 -35.04 -25.22
C ARG A 515 -6.61 -33.59 -25.62
N LEU A 516 -5.92 -32.81 -24.78
CA LEU A 516 -5.51 -31.45 -25.12
C LEU A 516 -4.64 -31.39 -26.39
N VAL A 517 -3.79 -32.39 -26.58
CA VAL A 517 -2.96 -32.52 -27.79
C VAL A 517 -3.83 -32.93 -28.98
N ASN A 518 -4.69 -33.95 -28.82
CA ASN A 518 -5.54 -34.48 -29.90
C ASN A 518 -6.58 -33.46 -30.38
N GLU A 519 -7.13 -32.65 -29.49
CA GLU A 519 -8.09 -31.57 -29.82
C GLU A 519 -7.40 -30.30 -30.32
N LYS A 520 -6.07 -30.30 -30.42
CA LYS A 520 -5.23 -29.16 -30.87
C LYS A 520 -5.39 -27.92 -29.99
N VAL A 521 -5.66 -28.09 -28.73
CA VAL A 521 -5.62 -27.01 -27.72
C VAL A 521 -4.16 -26.60 -27.47
N VAL A 522 -3.25 -27.57 -27.45
CA VAL A 522 -1.79 -27.37 -27.53
C VAL A 522 -1.39 -27.25 -29.01
N HIS A 523 -0.59 -26.24 -29.34
CA HIS A 523 -0.12 -26.08 -30.71
C HIS A 523 0.69 -27.31 -31.15
N PRO A 524 0.52 -27.80 -32.40
CA PRO A 524 1.21 -29.03 -32.85
C PRO A 524 2.72 -29.01 -32.70
N ASP A 525 3.35 -27.84 -32.83
CA ASP A 525 4.82 -27.68 -32.70
C ASP A 525 5.29 -27.80 -31.23
N ASP A 526 4.40 -27.59 -30.26
CA ASP A 526 4.67 -27.62 -28.83
C ASP A 526 4.21 -28.93 -28.18
N ALA A 527 3.52 -29.80 -28.91
CA ALA A 527 2.87 -31.00 -28.39
C ALA A 527 3.86 -32.00 -27.75
N GLU A 528 5.01 -32.22 -28.37
CA GLU A 528 6.04 -33.14 -27.87
C GLU A 528 6.67 -32.60 -26.57
N MET A 529 7.00 -31.30 -26.52
CA MET A 529 7.54 -30.65 -25.32
C MET A 529 6.49 -30.62 -24.19
N PHE A 530 5.21 -30.37 -24.52
CA PHE A 530 4.13 -30.39 -23.55
C PHE A 530 3.97 -31.77 -22.91
N GLN A 531 3.94 -32.85 -23.72
CA GLN A 531 3.81 -34.22 -23.21
C GLN A 531 5.00 -34.64 -22.34
N GLU A 532 6.23 -34.21 -22.66
CA GLU A 532 7.40 -34.47 -21.85
C GLU A 532 7.34 -33.74 -20.50
N GLN A 533 6.80 -32.53 -20.44
CA GLN A 533 6.73 -31.72 -19.21
C GLN A 533 5.59 -32.12 -18.27
N VAL A 534 4.50 -32.68 -18.79
CA VAL A 534 3.32 -33.07 -18.00
C VAL A 534 3.25 -34.58 -17.70
N ASP A 535 4.36 -35.30 -17.86
CA ASP A 535 4.44 -36.72 -17.49
C ASP A 535 4.27 -36.88 -15.97
N LEU A 536 3.24 -37.61 -15.55
CA LEU A 536 2.87 -37.79 -14.14
C LEU A 536 4.03 -38.35 -13.28
N PRO A 537 4.79 -39.39 -13.70
CA PRO A 537 5.97 -39.85 -13.01
C PRO A 537 7.03 -38.78 -12.82
N LEU A 538 7.29 -37.95 -13.84
CA LEU A 538 8.24 -36.85 -13.76
C LEU A 538 7.78 -35.77 -12.78
N LEU A 539 6.49 -35.40 -12.78
CA LEU A 539 5.89 -34.46 -11.85
C LEU A 539 5.98 -34.97 -10.40
N GLN A 540 5.71 -36.28 -10.19
CA GLN A 540 5.87 -36.92 -8.88
C GLN A 540 7.31 -36.85 -8.38
N ASP A 541 8.27 -37.19 -9.23
CA ASP A 541 9.70 -37.18 -8.86
C ASP A 541 10.18 -35.75 -8.56
N THR A 542 9.79 -34.78 -9.40
CA THR A 542 10.17 -33.39 -9.23
C THR A 542 9.62 -32.80 -7.93
N LEU A 543 8.34 -33.02 -7.62
CA LEU A 543 7.68 -32.43 -6.45
C LEU A 543 8.04 -33.11 -5.12
N PHE A 544 8.27 -34.43 -5.12
CA PHE A 544 8.56 -35.18 -3.89
C PHE A 544 10.05 -35.28 -3.57
N HIS A 545 10.94 -35.16 -4.56
CA HIS A 545 12.37 -35.37 -4.39
C HIS A 545 13.24 -34.16 -4.70
N SER A 546 12.72 -33.08 -5.30
CA SER A 546 13.50 -31.86 -5.53
C SER A 546 13.55 -30.97 -4.30
N GLN A 547 14.68 -30.26 -4.11
CA GLN A 547 14.79 -29.20 -3.08
C GLN A 547 14.11 -27.88 -3.50
N GLN A 548 13.53 -27.82 -4.70
CA GLN A 548 12.77 -26.69 -5.22
C GLN A 548 11.37 -27.18 -5.60
N PRO A 549 10.31 -26.87 -4.82
CA PRO A 549 8.97 -27.38 -5.03
C PRO A 549 8.14 -26.60 -6.07
N GLU A 550 8.75 -25.78 -6.92
CA GLU A 550 8.04 -25.02 -7.95
C GLU A 550 8.37 -25.55 -9.35
N ILE A 551 7.31 -25.92 -10.09
CA ILE A 551 7.36 -26.26 -11.52
C ILE A 551 6.73 -25.10 -12.31
#